data_9ebdd2c5f9da14a55276352bc60d16b5
#
_entry.id   9ebdd2c5f9da14a55276352bc60d16b5
#
_cell.length_a   1.000
_cell.length_b   1.000
_cell.length_c   1.000
_cell.angle_alpha   90.00
_cell.angle_beta   90.00
_cell.angle_gamma   90.00
#
_symmetry.space_group_name_H-M   'P 1'
#
loop_
_entity.id
_entity.type
_entity.pdbx_description
1 polymer ?
#
loop_
_entity_poly.entity_id
_entity_poly.type
_entity_poly.pdbx_seq_one_letter_code
_entity_poly.pdbx_strand_id
1 'polypeptide(L)'
;MNNRIRTIFLTMALALIAFNANAVLKGDVNADGEVTISDVNAVIDMILSGDVEISGDVDGDGEVGIADVNAVIDIILNGGEQEYNGPVVGGDISMLTKYEAHQKKALQYNVTNAHYYDINGQIIPDVIPWLKKQGWNAARVRLFVNPANASAEDKGQGVIQNLDTVKVLGQRIKAAGMKFMLDFHYSDSWADPVKQFTPAEWAGLDDEALTQKIYEYTRDCLRVLKAAGATPDYIQTGNEISYGMCWGPVGTPADKLLKCYSGDEANWERFTNLLKGAGRACREECPRAKIILHTERVAKTNIMLNFYNQMRDKQVDYDIIGLSYYPYFHGALSVISNALNNVANNYPDKDIMIVETGYSYHYKVGDMDYSSTWPLTYEGQRKFTADLVARIKPYRQVKGLFWWFPEANEYGLGGSLWNILHVNDNWYNAGLWDHETGKATPALYELKNFVQ
;
A
#
# COMPACT_ATOMS: atom_id res chain seq x y z
N MET A 1 18.64 8.81 -66.92
CA MET A 1 17.61 8.41 -65.93
C MET A 1 18.05 7.02 -65.41
N ASN A 2 18.29 6.79 -64.17
CA ASN A 2 18.47 5.47 -63.49
C ASN A 2 19.72 5.26 -62.62
N ASN A 3 20.40 6.28 -62.12
CA ASN A 3 21.38 6.02 -61.03
C ASN A 3 20.96 6.61 -59.68
N ARG A 4 19.87 7.39 -59.62
CA ARG A 4 19.38 7.92 -58.31
C ARG A 4 18.34 7.04 -57.64
N ILE A 5 17.69 6.14 -58.38
CA ILE A 5 16.66 5.22 -57.82
C ILE A 5 17.30 3.99 -57.14
N ARG A 6 18.50 3.56 -57.56
CA ARG A 6 19.17 2.40 -56.95
C ARG A 6 19.81 2.72 -55.59
N THR A 7 20.16 3.99 -55.35
CA THR A 7 20.77 4.44 -54.07
C THR A 7 19.71 4.59 -52.97
N ILE A 8 18.47 4.91 -53.34
CA ILE A 8 17.35 5.09 -52.37
C ILE A 8 16.82 3.72 -51.90
N PHE A 9 16.84 2.68 -52.75
CA PHE A 9 16.43 1.34 -52.33
C PHE A 9 17.50 0.61 -51.51
N LEU A 10 18.78 0.93 -51.65
CA LEU A 10 19.85 0.34 -50.84
C LEU A 10 19.93 0.98 -49.43
N THR A 11 19.56 2.26 -49.30
CA THR A 11 19.50 2.94 -47.99
C THR A 11 18.22 2.60 -47.21
N MET A 12 17.14 2.22 -47.86
CA MET A 12 15.94 1.74 -47.18
C MET A 12 16.03 0.26 -46.76
N ALA A 13 16.86 -0.57 -47.44
CA ALA A 13 17.07 -1.96 -47.05
C ALA A 13 18.10 -2.12 -45.92
N LEU A 14 18.98 -1.11 -45.66
CA LEU A 14 19.86 -1.09 -44.50
C LEU A 14 19.24 -0.45 -43.24
N ALA A 15 18.11 0.21 -43.36
CA ALA A 15 17.37 0.80 -42.22
C ALA A 15 16.34 -0.15 -41.55
N LEU A 16 16.20 -1.38 -42.08
CA LEU A 16 15.29 -2.41 -41.57
C LEU A 16 16.00 -3.60 -40.92
N ILE A 17 17.32 -3.55 -40.70
CA ILE A 17 18.10 -4.58 -40.00
C ILE A 17 18.71 -4.01 -38.69
N ALA A 18 18.21 -2.98 -38.15
CA ALA A 18 18.62 -2.54 -36.83
C ALA A 18 17.37 -2.29 -36.00
N PHE A 19 17.06 -3.20 -35.12
CA PHE A 19 16.38 -3.08 -33.83
C PHE A 19 15.64 -4.37 -33.49
N ASN A 20 16.41 -5.47 -33.40
CA ASN A 20 16.18 -6.43 -32.36
C ASN A 20 17.38 -6.29 -31.38
N ALA A 21 17.47 -5.15 -30.70
CA ALA A 21 18.14 -5.12 -29.43
C ALA A 21 17.22 -5.90 -28.48
N ASN A 22 17.46 -7.18 -28.27
CA ASN A 22 16.98 -7.87 -27.09
C ASN A 22 17.39 -6.98 -25.91
N ALA A 23 16.42 -6.47 -25.16
CA ALA A 23 16.73 -5.82 -23.90
C ALA A 23 17.53 -6.85 -23.09
N VAL A 24 18.79 -6.55 -22.79
CA VAL A 24 19.64 -7.42 -21.96
C VAL A 24 18.91 -7.58 -20.64
N LEU A 25 18.60 -8.81 -20.28
CA LEU A 25 17.88 -9.12 -19.05
C LEU A 25 18.80 -8.75 -17.88
N LYS A 26 18.35 -7.87 -16.97
CA LYS A 26 19.18 -7.47 -15.83
C LYS A 26 19.52 -8.70 -14.99
N GLY A 27 20.80 -8.95 -14.77
CA GLY A 27 21.32 -10.13 -14.07
C GLY A 27 21.66 -11.33 -14.96
N ASP A 28 21.35 -11.29 -16.26
CA ASP A 28 21.84 -12.23 -17.28
C ASP A 28 23.27 -11.82 -17.66
N VAL A 29 24.22 -12.22 -16.84
CA VAL A 29 25.63 -11.81 -16.92
C VAL A 29 26.36 -12.58 -18.02
N ASN A 30 25.97 -13.84 -18.24
CA ASN A 30 26.53 -14.73 -19.25
C ASN A 30 25.85 -14.62 -20.63
N ALA A 31 24.80 -13.81 -20.74
CA ALA A 31 24.02 -13.53 -21.96
C ALA A 31 23.36 -14.78 -22.57
N ASP A 32 22.96 -15.77 -21.77
CA ASP A 32 22.27 -16.97 -22.23
C ASP A 32 20.72 -16.79 -22.34
N GLY A 33 20.20 -15.65 -21.89
CA GLY A 33 18.77 -15.29 -21.95
C GLY A 33 17.97 -15.68 -20.71
N GLU A 34 18.60 -16.24 -19.68
CA GLU A 34 18.01 -16.61 -18.41
C GLU A 34 18.86 -16.03 -17.26
N VAL A 35 18.27 -15.77 -16.09
CA VAL A 35 19.01 -15.37 -14.88
C VAL A 35 19.01 -16.54 -13.91
N THR A 36 20.15 -17.21 -13.78
CA THR A 36 20.29 -18.45 -13.04
C THR A 36 21.57 -18.44 -12.17
N ILE A 37 21.82 -19.56 -11.48
CA ILE A 37 23.08 -19.73 -10.73
C ILE A 37 24.34 -19.65 -11.65
N SER A 38 24.16 -19.81 -12.95
CA SER A 38 25.27 -19.65 -13.93
C SER A 38 25.76 -18.20 -13.98
N ASP A 39 24.86 -17.23 -13.79
CA ASP A 39 25.21 -15.81 -13.77
C ASP A 39 25.88 -15.42 -12.45
N VAL A 40 25.45 -16.01 -11.33
CA VAL A 40 26.17 -15.88 -10.05
C VAL A 40 27.63 -16.33 -10.21
N ASN A 41 27.84 -17.48 -10.85
CA ASN A 41 29.21 -17.99 -11.11
C ASN A 41 29.98 -17.07 -12.08
N ALA A 42 29.32 -16.51 -13.08
CA ALA A 42 29.97 -15.58 -14.02
C ALA A 42 30.49 -14.31 -13.32
N VAL A 43 29.70 -13.72 -12.39
CA VAL A 43 30.17 -12.58 -11.56
C VAL A 43 31.33 -13.01 -10.67
N ILE A 44 31.25 -14.18 -10.03
CA ILE A 44 32.33 -14.71 -9.18
C ILE A 44 33.62 -14.90 -10.00
N ASP A 45 33.51 -15.46 -11.20
CA ASP A 45 34.67 -15.68 -12.10
C ASP A 45 35.32 -14.35 -12.53
N MET A 46 34.51 -13.30 -12.81
CA MET A 46 35.03 -11.95 -13.07
C MET A 46 35.78 -11.38 -11.86
N ILE A 47 35.25 -11.53 -10.65
CA ILE A 47 35.93 -11.08 -9.43
C ILE A 47 37.26 -11.82 -9.21
N LEU A 48 37.28 -13.13 -9.45
CA LEU A 48 38.48 -13.96 -9.22
C LEU A 48 39.55 -13.79 -10.30
N SER A 49 39.15 -13.59 -11.56
CA SER A 49 40.06 -13.40 -12.67
C SER A 49 40.62 -11.98 -12.79
N GLY A 50 39.83 -11.00 -12.30
CA GLY A 50 40.10 -9.57 -12.51
C GLY A 50 39.73 -9.08 -13.91
N ASP A 51 39.19 -9.94 -14.78
CA ASP A 51 38.64 -9.57 -16.10
C ASP A 51 37.17 -9.13 -15.94
N VAL A 52 36.99 -7.85 -15.64
CA VAL A 52 35.69 -7.27 -15.29
C VAL A 52 35.01 -6.75 -16.55
N GLU A 53 33.80 -7.26 -16.83
CA GLU A 53 32.89 -6.73 -17.85
C GLU A 53 31.76 -5.94 -17.22
N ILE A 54 31.24 -4.95 -17.94
CA ILE A 54 30.11 -4.10 -17.45
C ILE A 54 28.83 -4.88 -17.16
N SER A 55 28.66 -6.06 -17.77
CA SER A 55 27.60 -7.01 -17.52
C SER A 55 27.60 -7.56 -16.08
N GLY A 56 28.75 -7.55 -15.42
CA GLY A 56 28.94 -7.99 -14.06
C GLY A 56 28.56 -6.96 -13.01
N ASP A 57 28.45 -5.66 -13.36
CA ASP A 57 27.95 -4.58 -12.49
C ASP A 57 26.42 -4.62 -12.49
N VAL A 58 25.87 -5.52 -11.70
CA VAL A 58 24.43 -5.81 -11.66
C VAL A 58 23.67 -4.83 -10.77
N ASP A 59 24.30 -4.31 -9.72
CA ASP A 59 23.69 -3.33 -8.82
C ASP A 59 23.86 -1.89 -9.32
N GLY A 60 24.78 -1.63 -10.25
CA GLY A 60 24.98 -0.35 -10.93
C GLY A 60 25.82 0.64 -10.14
N ASP A 61 26.66 0.16 -9.20
CA ASP A 61 27.53 1.02 -8.39
C ASP A 61 28.85 1.40 -9.09
N GLY A 62 29.14 0.78 -10.25
CA GLY A 62 30.31 1.02 -11.09
C GLY A 62 31.51 0.11 -10.79
N GLU A 63 31.37 -0.81 -9.84
CA GLU A 63 32.37 -1.83 -9.51
C GLU A 63 31.74 -3.23 -9.67
N VAL A 64 32.53 -4.26 -9.97
CA VAL A 64 32.06 -5.66 -9.96
C VAL A 64 32.59 -6.34 -8.71
N GLY A 65 31.70 -6.64 -7.78
CA GLY A 65 32.02 -7.11 -6.44
C GLY A 65 31.04 -8.13 -5.87
N ILE A 66 31.20 -8.43 -4.60
CA ILE A 66 30.30 -9.35 -3.88
C ILE A 66 28.86 -8.81 -3.79
N ALA A 67 28.68 -7.49 -3.95
CA ALA A 67 27.38 -6.85 -3.99
C ALA A 67 26.59 -7.32 -5.23
N ASP A 68 27.27 -7.48 -6.39
CA ASP A 68 26.66 -7.95 -7.62
C ASP A 68 26.31 -9.45 -7.56
N VAL A 69 27.15 -10.25 -6.92
CA VAL A 69 26.82 -11.65 -6.62
C VAL A 69 25.51 -11.74 -5.85
N ASN A 70 25.35 -10.90 -4.82
CA ASN A 70 24.12 -10.83 -4.04
C ASN A 70 22.94 -10.29 -4.87
N ALA A 71 23.20 -9.33 -5.78
CA ALA A 71 22.18 -8.77 -6.67
C ALA A 71 21.63 -9.84 -7.63
N VAL A 72 22.51 -10.67 -8.24
CA VAL A 72 22.06 -11.80 -9.09
C VAL A 72 21.31 -12.84 -8.26
N ILE A 73 21.80 -13.21 -7.08
CA ILE A 73 21.09 -14.13 -6.18
C ILE A 73 19.71 -13.58 -5.82
N ASP A 74 19.60 -12.31 -5.54
CA ASP A 74 18.33 -11.63 -5.27
C ASP A 74 17.36 -11.69 -6.47
N ILE A 75 17.87 -11.51 -7.69
CA ILE A 75 17.09 -11.66 -8.92
C ILE A 75 16.57 -13.10 -9.07
N ILE A 76 17.41 -14.09 -8.84
CA ILE A 76 17.04 -15.52 -8.91
C ILE A 76 15.98 -15.87 -7.86
N LEU A 77 16.18 -15.46 -6.63
CA LEU A 77 15.29 -15.79 -5.50
C LEU A 77 13.96 -15.05 -5.57
N ASN A 78 13.94 -13.85 -6.18
CA ASN A 78 12.77 -12.99 -6.29
C ASN A 78 12.14 -12.97 -7.70
N GLY A 79 12.59 -13.88 -8.61
CA GLY A 79 11.94 -14.12 -9.91
C GLY A 79 12.28 -13.09 -11.00
N GLY A 80 13.41 -12.36 -10.91
CA GLY A 80 13.85 -11.45 -11.99
C GLY A 80 12.81 -10.34 -12.32
N GLU A 81 11.94 -10.00 -11.40
CA GLU A 81 11.00 -8.91 -11.62
C GLU A 81 11.79 -7.62 -11.82
N GLN A 82 11.77 -7.11 -13.06
CA GLN A 82 12.06 -5.69 -13.26
C GLN A 82 11.32 -4.93 -12.18
N GLU A 83 12.07 -4.17 -11.38
CA GLU A 83 11.49 -3.36 -10.32
C GLU A 83 10.40 -2.49 -10.96
N TYR A 84 9.12 -2.86 -10.76
CA TYR A 84 8.02 -2.07 -11.28
C TYR A 84 8.00 -0.74 -10.53
N ASN A 85 8.60 0.26 -11.14
CA ASN A 85 8.67 1.63 -10.64
C ASN A 85 7.51 2.51 -11.13
N GLY A 86 6.52 1.90 -11.79
CA GLY A 86 5.32 2.58 -12.24
C GLY A 86 4.33 2.86 -11.09
N PRO A 87 3.24 3.59 -11.39
CA PRO A 87 2.19 3.84 -10.41
C PRO A 87 1.45 2.55 -10.01
N VAL A 88 1.01 2.47 -8.76
CA VAL A 88 0.27 1.31 -8.24
C VAL A 88 -1.18 1.66 -7.92
N VAL A 89 -2.07 0.69 -8.13
CA VAL A 89 -3.49 0.80 -7.79
C VAL A 89 -3.96 -0.45 -7.05
N GLY A 90 -4.76 -0.24 -6.02
CA GLY A 90 -5.26 -1.32 -5.21
C GLY A 90 -6.25 -0.89 -4.15
N GLY A 91 -6.28 -1.62 -3.05
CA GLY A 91 -7.11 -1.30 -1.89
C GLY A 91 -6.60 -1.98 -0.62
N ASP A 92 -7.14 -1.52 0.51
CA ASP A 92 -6.91 -2.14 1.80
C ASP A 92 -7.84 -3.35 1.95
N ILE A 93 -7.26 -4.56 1.85
CA ILE A 93 -8.00 -5.84 1.88
C ILE A 93 -7.83 -6.59 3.21
N SER A 94 -7.62 -5.86 4.29
CA SER A 94 -7.27 -6.42 5.59
C SER A 94 -8.32 -7.35 6.19
N MET A 95 -9.59 -7.20 5.79
CA MET A 95 -10.71 -8.01 6.27
C MET A 95 -11.01 -9.23 5.38
N LEU A 96 -10.34 -9.37 4.24
CA LEU A 96 -10.67 -10.39 3.24
C LEU A 96 -10.72 -11.81 3.84
N THR A 97 -9.73 -12.17 4.65
CA THR A 97 -9.69 -13.50 5.27
C THR A 97 -10.88 -13.76 6.20
N LYS A 98 -11.39 -12.73 6.88
CA LYS A 98 -12.57 -12.87 7.75
C LYS A 98 -13.84 -13.04 6.91
N TYR A 99 -14.02 -12.27 5.83
CA TYR A 99 -15.13 -12.46 4.90
C TYR A 99 -15.13 -13.87 4.29
N GLU A 100 -13.98 -14.34 3.79
CA GLU A 100 -13.83 -15.69 3.23
C GLU A 100 -14.16 -16.78 4.26
N ALA A 101 -13.71 -16.61 5.52
CA ALA A 101 -14.02 -17.55 6.60
C ALA A 101 -15.51 -17.57 6.93
N HIS A 102 -16.17 -16.42 6.94
CA HIS A 102 -17.62 -16.31 7.20
C HIS A 102 -18.46 -16.85 6.03
N GLN A 103 -18.06 -16.60 4.79
CA GLN A 103 -18.66 -17.19 3.59
C GLN A 103 -18.56 -18.73 3.62
N LYS A 104 -17.38 -19.25 3.98
CA LYS A 104 -17.21 -20.70 4.17
C LYS A 104 -18.08 -21.25 5.33
N LYS A 105 -18.20 -20.50 6.41
CA LYS A 105 -19.06 -20.86 7.56
C LYS A 105 -20.55 -20.85 7.16
N ALA A 106 -20.98 -19.97 6.28
CA ALA A 106 -22.35 -19.85 5.78
C ALA A 106 -22.84 -21.16 5.15
N LEU A 107 -21.96 -21.90 4.48
CA LEU A 107 -22.29 -23.23 3.90
C LEU A 107 -22.75 -24.23 4.96
N GLN A 108 -22.26 -24.14 6.22
CA GLN A 108 -22.68 -25.00 7.31
C GLN A 108 -24.13 -24.74 7.75
N TYR A 109 -24.67 -23.58 7.36
CA TYR A 109 -26.05 -23.16 7.60
C TYR A 109 -26.92 -23.21 6.33
N ASN A 110 -26.45 -23.93 5.30
CA ASN A 110 -27.09 -24.05 3.98
C ASN A 110 -27.28 -22.72 3.24
N VAL A 111 -26.46 -21.71 3.55
CA VAL A 111 -26.39 -20.46 2.77
C VAL A 111 -25.35 -20.66 1.67
N THR A 112 -25.81 -20.88 0.44
CA THR A 112 -24.95 -21.27 -0.69
C THR A 112 -24.62 -20.10 -1.63
N ASN A 113 -25.15 -18.90 -1.35
CA ASN A 113 -24.95 -17.71 -2.18
C ASN A 113 -23.98 -16.71 -1.57
N ALA A 114 -23.41 -16.97 -0.38
CA ALA A 114 -22.42 -16.11 0.26
C ALA A 114 -21.05 -16.25 -0.43
N HIS A 115 -20.88 -15.53 -1.54
CA HIS A 115 -19.65 -15.51 -2.35
C HIS A 115 -19.36 -14.11 -2.84
N TYR A 116 -18.12 -13.90 -3.32
CA TYR A 116 -17.78 -12.79 -4.18
C TYR A 116 -18.18 -13.14 -5.61
N TYR A 117 -18.86 -12.21 -6.30
CA TYR A 117 -19.23 -12.35 -7.71
C TYR A 117 -18.61 -11.21 -8.52
N ASP A 118 -18.25 -11.49 -9.75
CA ASP A 118 -17.93 -10.43 -10.71
C ASP A 118 -19.19 -9.63 -11.09
N ILE A 119 -19.04 -8.58 -11.88
CA ILE A 119 -20.17 -7.74 -12.31
C ILE A 119 -21.24 -8.52 -13.10
N ASN A 120 -20.87 -9.62 -13.75
CA ASN A 120 -21.76 -10.47 -14.52
C ASN A 120 -22.42 -11.58 -13.67
N GLY A 121 -22.07 -11.68 -12.38
CA GLY A 121 -22.61 -12.70 -11.46
C GLY A 121 -21.86 -14.03 -11.52
N GLN A 122 -20.64 -14.07 -12.05
CA GLN A 122 -19.78 -15.25 -11.96
C GLN A 122 -19.08 -15.30 -10.62
N ILE A 123 -19.05 -16.46 -9.97
CA ILE A 123 -18.35 -16.64 -8.69
C ILE A 123 -16.85 -16.39 -8.87
N ILE A 124 -16.28 -15.60 -7.98
CA ILE A 124 -14.84 -15.33 -7.87
C ILE A 124 -14.28 -16.33 -6.84
N PRO A 125 -13.51 -17.33 -7.25
CA PRO A 125 -13.02 -18.36 -6.33
C PRO A 125 -11.89 -17.87 -5.42
N ASP A 126 -11.07 -16.92 -5.87
CA ASP A 126 -10.01 -16.24 -5.10
C ASP A 126 -9.93 -14.77 -5.52
N VAL A 127 -10.19 -13.90 -4.56
CA VAL A 127 -10.33 -12.45 -4.82
C VAL A 127 -8.99 -11.83 -5.24
N ILE A 128 -7.87 -12.19 -4.61
CA ILE A 128 -6.57 -11.52 -4.86
C ILE A 128 -6.07 -11.74 -6.30
N PRO A 129 -5.93 -12.98 -6.79
CA PRO A 129 -5.55 -13.20 -8.18
C PRO A 129 -6.57 -12.66 -9.18
N TRP A 130 -7.86 -12.62 -8.81
CA TRP A 130 -8.89 -12.04 -9.65
C TRP A 130 -8.73 -10.53 -9.76
N LEU A 131 -8.48 -9.80 -8.65
CA LEU A 131 -8.19 -8.36 -8.68
C LEU A 131 -6.97 -8.05 -9.57
N LYS A 132 -5.91 -8.86 -9.51
CA LYS A 132 -4.76 -8.74 -10.43
C LYS A 132 -5.21 -8.80 -11.89
N LYS A 133 -6.08 -9.75 -12.25
CA LYS A 133 -6.64 -9.88 -13.62
C LYS A 133 -7.51 -8.67 -13.99
N GLN A 134 -8.11 -7.96 -13.04
CA GLN A 134 -8.85 -6.72 -13.30
C GLN A 134 -7.94 -5.50 -13.46
N GLY A 135 -6.62 -5.67 -13.34
CA GLY A 135 -5.63 -4.61 -13.53
C GLY A 135 -5.15 -3.94 -12.25
N TRP A 136 -5.52 -4.46 -11.09
CA TRP A 136 -4.91 -4.04 -9.84
C TRP A 136 -3.51 -4.64 -9.70
N ASN A 137 -2.57 -3.87 -9.16
CA ASN A 137 -1.18 -4.31 -9.05
C ASN A 137 -0.60 -4.16 -7.63
N ALA A 138 -1.41 -3.71 -6.67
CA ALA A 138 -1.02 -3.59 -5.27
C ALA A 138 -2.17 -3.95 -4.33
N ALA A 139 -1.85 -4.27 -3.08
CA ALA A 139 -2.80 -4.38 -1.99
C ALA A 139 -2.18 -3.86 -0.69
N ARG A 140 -2.98 -3.20 0.13
CA ARG A 140 -2.63 -2.70 1.46
C ARG A 140 -3.22 -3.61 2.52
N VAL A 141 -2.46 -3.86 3.59
CA VAL A 141 -2.92 -4.63 4.76
C VAL A 141 -2.41 -3.94 6.03
N ARG A 142 -3.31 -3.63 6.94
CA ARG A 142 -2.97 -3.04 8.23
C ARG A 142 -2.60 -4.10 9.27
N LEU A 143 -1.76 -3.72 10.22
CA LEU A 143 -1.27 -4.56 11.31
C LEU A 143 -1.47 -3.86 12.65
N PHE A 144 -2.21 -4.49 13.55
CA PHE A 144 -2.33 -4.10 14.95
C PHE A 144 -1.32 -4.87 15.81
N VAL A 145 -0.88 -4.27 16.92
CA VAL A 145 0.10 -4.90 17.81
C VAL A 145 -0.50 -6.13 18.50
N ASN A 146 -1.61 -5.94 19.19
CA ASN A 146 -2.36 -7.04 19.78
C ASN A 146 -3.88 -6.77 19.73
N PRO A 147 -4.56 -7.11 18.62
CA PRO A 147 -5.99 -6.84 18.45
C PRO A 147 -6.88 -7.59 19.46
N ALA A 148 -6.33 -8.58 20.20
CA ALA A 148 -7.07 -9.22 21.29
C ALA A 148 -7.41 -8.24 22.43
N ASN A 149 -6.63 -7.18 22.61
CA ASN A 149 -6.85 -6.12 23.60
C ASN A 149 -7.90 -5.08 23.17
N ALA A 150 -8.27 -5.06 21.89
CA ALA A 150 -9.27 -4.11 21.37
C ALA A 150 -10.66 -4.32 22.01
N SER A 151 -11.45 -3.26 22.08
CA SER A 151 -12.84 -3.32 22.55
C SER A 151 -13.69 -4.26 21.69
N ALA A 152 -14.83 -4.72 22.22
CA ALA A 152 -15.77 -5.53 21.44
C ALA A 152 -16.32 -4.74 20.24
N GLU A 153 -16.52 -3.44 20.39
CA GLU A 153 -16.96 -2.53 19.33
C GLU A 153 -15.90 -2.46 18.22
N ASP A 154 -14.64 -2.16 18.55
CA ASP A 154 -13.56 -2.08 17.56
C ASP A 154 -13.36 -3.43 16.83
N LYS A 155 -13.48 -4.57 17.54
CA LYS A 155 -13.47 -5.90 16.91
C LYS A 155 -14.63 -6.12 15.95
N GLY A 156 -15.83 -5.63 16.30
CA GLY A 156 -17.00 -5.60 15.42
C GLY A 156 -16.78 -4.74 14.18
N GLN A 157 -15.97 -3.69 14.30
CA GLN A 157 -15.60 -2.78 13.21
C GLN A 157 -14.34 -3.23 12.43
N GLY A 158 -13.78 -4.42 12.70
CA GLY A 158 -12.72 -5.00 11.89
C GLY A 158 -11.32 -4.98 12.47
N VAL A 159 -11.13 -4.75 13.77
CA VAL A 159 -9.82 -4.87 14.43
C VAL A 159 -9.54 -6.35 14.75
N ILE A 160 -8.89 -7.03 13.81
CA ILE A 160 -8.55 -8.46 13.91
C ILE A 160 -7.15 -8.80 13.39
N GLN A 161 -6.49 -7.87 12.68
CA GLN A 161 -5.26 -8.12 11.93
C GLN A 161 -4.05 -8.18 12.85
N ASN A 162 -3.76 -9.36 13.38
CA ASN A 162 -2.48 -9.68 13.99
C ASN A 162 -1.44 -10.10 12.93
N LEU A 163 -0.19 -10.28 13.34
CA LEU A 163 0.90 -10.64 12.43
C LEU A 163 0.63 -11.93 11.63
N ASP A 164 -0.03 -12.95 12.22
CA ASP A 164 -0.34 -14.18 11.51
C ASP A 164 -1.35 -13.97 10.38
N THR A 165 -2.37 -13.15 10.61
CA THR A 165 -3.35 -12.77 9.56
C THR A 165 -2.67 -11.99 8.44
N VAL A 166 -1.82 -11.02 8.79
CA VAL A 166 -1.08 -10.19 7.82
C VAL A 166 -0.10 -11.02 7.01
N LYS A 167 0.58 -11.98 7.65
CA LYS A 167 1.48 -12.93 6.99
C LYS A 167 0.76 -13.72 5.89
N VAL A 168 -0.42 -14.26 6.18
CA VAL A 168 -1.23 -15.03 5.20
C VAL A 168 -1.64 -14.14 4.02
N LEU A 169 -2.13 -12.93 4.29
CA LEU A 169 -2.50 -11.99 3.21
C LEU A 169 -1.28 -11.58 2.40
N GLY A 170 -0.17 -11.23 3.05
CA GLY A 170 1.08 -10.85 2.37
C GLY A 170 1.60 -11.95 1.44
N GLN A 171 1.59 -13.21 1.89
CA GLN A 171 1.95 -14.36 1.05
C GLN A 171 1.06 -14.47 -0.19
N ARG A 172 -0.26 -14.35 -0.03
CA ARG A 172 -1.22 -14.41 -1.15
C ARG A 172 -1.05 -13.25 -2.12
N ILE A 173 -0.80 -12.04 -1.61
CA ILE A 173 -0.53 -10.84 -2.43
C ILE A 173 0.72 -11.05 -3.27
N LYS A 174 1.82 -11.47 -2.65
CA LYS A 174 3.09 -11.74 -3.36
C LYS A 174 2.96 -12.89 -4.36
N ALA A 175 2.27 -13.98 -4.00
CA ALA A 175 2.00 -15.11 -4.90
C ALA A 175 1.15 -14.71 -6.13
N ALA A 176 0.31 -13.68 -6.02
CA ALA A 176 -0.43 -13.12 -7.15
C ALA A 176 0.40 -12.14 -8.00
N GLY A 177 1.67 -11.89 -7.69
CA GLY A 177 2.54 -10.94 -8.37
C GLY A 177 2.07 -9.49 -8.17
N MET A 178 1.55 -9.17 -6.99
CA MET A 178 1.13 -7.82 -6.62
C MET A 178 2.09 -7.21 -5.60
N LYS A 179 2.19 -5.87 -5.61
CA LYS A 179 2.92 -5.11 -4.60
C LYS A 179 2.17 -5.16 -3.27
N PHE A 180 2.91 -5.38 -2.19
CA PHE A 180 2.37 -5.44 -0.84
C PHE A 180 2.70 -4.18 -0.05
N MET A 181 1.68 -3.45 0.42
CA MET A 181 1.81 -2.33 1.34
C MET A 181 1.41 -2.79 2.75
N LEU A 182 2.36 -2.76 3.66
CA LEU A 182 2.14 -3.04 5.08
C LEU A 182 1.88 -1.74 5.82
N ASP A 183 0.77 -1.67 6.56
CA ASP A 183 0.39 -0.51 7.37
C ASP A 183 0.46 -0.83 8.86
N PHE A 184 1.49 -0.32 9.55
CA PHE A 184 1.62 -0.43 10.99
C PHE A 184 0.72 0.58 11.69
N HIS A 185 -0.24 0.13 12.50
CA HIS A 185 -1.01 1.02 13.37
C HIS A 185 -0.29 1.40 14.66
N TYR A 186 0.69 0.61 15.11
CA TYR A 186 1.39 0.76 16.41
C TYR A 186 0.42 0.94 17.58
N SER A 187 -0.69 0.25 17.54
CA SER A 187 -1.78 0.24 18.52
C SER A 187 -2.42 -1.14 18.57
N ASP A 188 -3.11 -1.44 19.65
CA ASP A 188 -3.92 -2.67 19.78
C ASP A 188 -5.26 -2.55 19.05
N SER A 189 -5.65 -1.33 18.66
CA SER A 189 -6.89 -1.01 17.99
C SER A 189 -6.66 0.07 16.92
N TRP A 190 -7.75 0.61 16.37
CA TRP A 190 -7.70 1.70 15.39
C TRP A 190 -6.75 2.81 15.85
N ALA A 191 -5.82 3.19 14.98
CA ALA A 191 -5.04 4.40 15.05
C ALA A 191 -5.56 5.35 13.97
N ASP A 192 -6.09 6.48 14.38
CA ASP A 192 -6.73 7.48 13.51
C ASP A 192 -6.56 8.89 14.12
N PRO A 193 -7.05 9.98 13.50
CA PRO A 193 -6.85 11.35 13.98
C PRO A 193 -7.40 11.64 15.37
N VAL A 194 -8.26 10.77 15.91
CA VAL A 194 -8.87 10.98 17.23
C VAL A 194 -8.36 10.00 18.29
N LYS A 195 -7.72 8.91 17.89
CA LYS A 195 -7.18 7.88 18.78
C LYS A 195 -5.86 7.29 18.23
N GLN A 196 -4.79 7.41 19.00
CA GLN A 196 -3.45 6.88 18.72
C GLN A 196 -2.89 6.30 20.03
N PHE A 197 -3.62 5.35 20.62
CA PHE A 197 -3.28 4.83 21.92
C PHE A 197 -2.06 3.91 21.87
N THR A 198 -1.19 4.07 22.88
CA THR A 198 -0.06 3.18 23.11
C THR A 198 -0.58 1.77 23.39
N PRO A 199 -0.04 0.70 22.76
CA PRO A 199 -0.39 -0.68 23.07
C PRO A 199 -0.29 -0.98 24.55
N ALA A 200 -1.19 -1.80 25.08
CA ALA A 200 -1.26 -2.10 26.50
C ALA A 200 0.06 -2.65 27.06
N GLU A 201 0.75 -3.50 26.29
CA GLU A 201 2.04 -4.09 26.69
C GLU A 201 3.20 -3.07 26.73
N TRP A 202 3.03 -1.88 26.11
CA TRP A 202 4.06 -0.82 26.05
C TRP A 202 3.75 0.33 27.00
N ALA A 203 2.63 0.27 27.73
CA ALA A 203 2.08 1.38 28.52
C ALA A 203 2.97 1.91 29.63
N GLY A 204 3.93 1.13 30.12
CA GLY A 204 4.85 1.52 31.20
C GLY A 204 6.24 1.97 30.74
N LEU A 205 6.47 2.04 29.43
CA LEU A 205 7.76 2.39 28.87
C LEU A 205 7.94 3.93 28.86
N ASP A 206 9.14 4.38 29.19
CA ASP A 206 9.54 5.76 28.91
C ASP A 206 9.80 5.97 27.41
N ASP A 207 10.11 7.19 27.01
CA ASP A 207 10.24 7.55 25.60
C ASP A 207 11.40 6.84 24.90
N GLU A 208 12.52 6.61 25.58
CA GLU A 208 13.67 5.88 25.02
C GLU A 208 13.35 4.40 24.86
N ALA A 209 12.81 3.78 25.89
CA ALA A 209 12.40 2.38 25.88
C ALA A 209 11.26 2.14 24.86
N LEU A 210 10.33 3.08 24.70
CA LEU A 210 9.27 3.01 23.71
C LEU A 210 9.82 3.12 22.28
N THR A 211 10.79 3.99 22.05
CA THR A 211 11.49 4.11 20.76
C THR A 211 12.19 2.79 20.40
N GLN A 212 12.91 2.21 21.36
CA GLN A 212 13.57 0.92 21.18
C GLN A 212 12.55 -0.20 20.95
N LYS A 213 11.42 -0.18 21.66
CA LYS A 213 10.34 -1.17 21.50
C LYS A 213 9.70 -1.12 20.10
N ILE A 214 9.46 0.08 19.57
CA ILE A 214 8.94 0.25 18.20
C ILE A 214 9.94 -0.28 17.17
N TYR A 215 11.23 0.01 17.34
CA TYR A 215 12.28 -0.55 16.49
C TYR A 215 12.26 -2.08 16.53
N GLU A 216 12.28 -2.69 17.71
CA GLU A 216 12.28 -4.15 17.86
C GLU A 216 11.02 -4.80 17.27
N TYR A 217 9.85 -4.26 17.59
CA TYR A 217 8.58 -4.76 17.07
C TYR A 217 8.53 -4.70 15.53
N THR A 218 8.91 -3.55 14.95
CA THR A 218 8.94 -3.37 13.49
C THR A 218 9.91 -4.36 12.85
N ARG A 219 11.13 -4.46 13.37
CA ARG A 219 12.16 -5.40 12.91
C ARG A 219 11.66 -6.84 12.95
N ASP A 220 11.08 -7.27 14.07
CA ASP A 220 10.67 -8.65 14.27
C ASP A 220 9.47 -9.01 13.38
N CYS A 221 8.51 -8.11 13.21
CA CYS A 221 7.41 -8.28 12.23
C CYS A 221 7.94 -8.43 10.80
N LEU A 222 8.87 -7.56 10.39
CA LEU A 222 9.44 -7.60 9.03
C LEU A 222 10.25 -8.90 8.80
N ARG A 223 11.00 -9.38 9.79
CA ARG A 223 11.70 -10.67 9.72
C ARG A 223 10.74 -11.84 9.53
N VAL A 224 9.64 -11.87 10.28
CA VAL A 224 8.61 -12.90 10.13
C VAL A 224 7.99 -12.87 8.74
N LEU A 225 7.64 -11.69 8.24
CA LEU A 225 7.05 -11.54 6.91
C LEU A 225 8.05 -11.93 5.81
N LYS A 226 9.31 -11.49 5.91
CA LYS A 226 10.37 -11.84 4.97
C LYS A 226 10.62 -13.35 4.93
N ALA A 227 10.75 -13.99 6.07
CA ALA A 227 10.92 -15.44 6.16
C ALA A 227 9.75 -16.23 5.56
N ALA A 228 8.56 -15.63 5.54
CA ALA A 228 7.34 -16.23 4.97
C ALA A 228 7.16 -15.94 3.45
N GLY A 229 8.10 -15.24 2.79
CA GLY A 229 7.93 -14.81 1.40
C GLY A 229 6.89 -13.69 1.21
N ALA A 230 6.59 -12.95 2.27
CA ALA A 230 5.64 -11.82 2.31
C ALA A 230 6.38 -10.48 2.55
N THR A 231 7.55 -10.29 1.96
CA THR A 231 8.31 -9.03 2.09
C THR A 231 7.50 -7.87 1.54
N PRO A 232 7.22 -6.82 2.33
CA PRO A 232 6.49 -5.67 1.83
C PRO A 232 7.34 -4.84 0.85
N ASP A 233 6.67 -4.28 -0.17
CA ASP A 233 7.24 -3.32 -1.12
C ASP A 233 7.11 -1.88 -0.61
N TYR A 234 6.07 -1.63 0.20
CA TYR A 234 5.79 -0.35 0.86
C TYR A 234 5.51 -0.59 2.34
N ILE A 235 6.03 0.28 3.21
CA ILE A 235 5.83 0.19 4.65
C ILE A 235 5.35 1.53 5.16
N GLN A 236 4.12 1.56 5.64
CA GLN A 236 3.54 2.71 6.31
C GLN A 236 3.84 2.63 7.81
N THR A 237 4.62 3.59 8.31
CA THR A 237 5.05 3.63 9.71
C THR A 237 4.11 4.51 10.54
N GLY A 238 2.92 4.02 10.77
CA GLY A 238 1.82 4.68 11.44
C GLY A 238 0.69 5.09 10.51
N ASN A 239 -0.56 4.96 10.97
CA ASN A 239 -1.76 5.32 10.24
C ASN A 239 -2.30 6.68 10.71
N GLU A 240 -2.51 7.62 9.76
CA GLU A 240 -3.11 8.96 9.99
C GLU A 240 -2.49 9.72 11.18
N ILE A 241 -1.17 9.81 11.20
CA ILE A 241 -0.34 10.26 12.32
C ILE A 241 -0.14 11.78 12.40
N SER A 242 -1.04 12.59 11.86
CA SER A 242 -0.93 14.06 11.80
C SER A 242 -0.65 14.71 13.15
N TYR A 243 -1.08 14.08 14.22
CA TYR A 243 -0.85 14.57 15.59
C TYR A 243 0.03 13.63 16.42
N GLY A 244 0.89 12.86 15.76
CA GLY A 244 1.76 11.87 16.40
C GLY A 244 1.09 10.52 16.61
N MET A 245 1.81 9.60 17.28
CA MET A 245 1.34 8.25 17.61
C MET A 245 1.72 7.87 19.04
N CYS A 246 1.14 6.80 19.57
CA CYS A 246 1.38 6.33 20.94
C CYS A 246 1.22 7.45 21.98
N TRP A 247 0.08 8.15 21.93
CA TRP A 247 -0.18 9.33 22.79
C TRP A 247 -0.26 9.03 24.29
N GLY A 248 -0.35 7.78 24.67
CA GLY A 248 -0.55 7.25 26.01
C GLY A 248 -1.50 6.07 26.01
N PRO A 249 -1.59 5.30 27.12
CA PRO A 249 -2.48 4.15 27.22
C PRO A 249 -3.96 4.52 27.09
N VAL A 250 -4.80 3.56 26.76
CA VAL A 250 -6.26 3.72 26.82
C VAL A 250 -6.68 4.18 28.22
N GLY A 251 -7.54 5.19 28.30
CA GLY A 251 -7.96 5.81 29.55
C GLY A 251 -7.09 6.99 30.01
N THR A 252 -6.05 7.34 29.29
CA THR A 252 -5.28 8.57 29.54
C THR A 252 -6.20 9.79 29.40
N PRO A 253 -6.24 10.70 30.37
CA PRO A 253 -7.03 11.94 30.27
C PRO A 253 -6.63 12.75 29.02
N ALA A 254 -7.60 13.40 28.39
CA ALA A 254 -7.40 14.10 27.11
C ALA A 254 -6.30 15.18 27.16
N ASP A 255 -6.16 15.87 28.32
CA ASP A 255 -5.14 16.88 28.58
C ASP A 255 -3.74 16.29 28.87
N LYS A 256 -3.63 14.98 28.99
CA LYS A 256 -2.37 14.23 29.20
C LYS A 256 -1.92 13.45 27.98
N LEU A 257 -2.71 13.44 26.91
CA LEU A 257 -2.33 12.79 25.66
C LEU A 257 -1.17 13.55 24.99
N LEU A 258 -0.13 12.82 24.60
CA LEU A 258 1.09 13.39 24.00
C LEU A 258 0.91 13.68 22.50
N LYS A 259 -0.06 14.54 22.20
CA LYS A 259 -0.38 14.98 20.83
C LYS A 259 0.60 16.06 20.36
N CYS A 260 0.94 16.01 19.08
CA CYS A 260 1.84 16.95 18.42
C CYS A 260 1.05 18.12 17.81
N TYR A 261 0.82 19.17 18.58
CA TYR A 261 0.27 20.42 18.06
C TYR A 261 1.39 21.43 17.76
N SER A 262 1.05 22.49 17.05
CA SER A 262 1.99 23.60 16.83
C SER A 262 2.42 24.20 18.17
N GLY A 263 3.71 24.26 18.41
CA GLY A 263 4.29 24.75 19.68
C GLY A 263 4.64 23.65 20.70
N ASP A 264 4.20 22.41 20.50
CA ASP A 264 4.51 21.29 21.40
C ASP A 264 5.82 20.59 20.99
N GLU A 265 6.94 21.32 21.09
CA GLU A 265 8.23 20.86 20.57
C GLU A 265 8.70 19.54 21.20
N ALA A 266 8.47 19.33 22.49
CA ALA A 266 8.84 18.11 23.19
C ALA A 266 8.04 16.90 22.65
N ASN A 267 6.75 17.06 22.33
CA ASN A 267 5.94 16.00 21.74
C ASN A 267 6.39 15.70 20.30
N TRP A 268 6.78 16.72 19.52
CA TRP A 268 7.37 16.51 18.20
C TRP A 268 8.69 15.76 18.25
N GLU A 269 9.58 16.11 19.22
CA GLU A 269 10.87 15.41 19.41
C GLU A 269 10.65 13.94 19.75
N ARG A 270 9.76 13.68 20.74
CA ARG A 270 9.36 12.33 21.11
C ARG A 270 8.83 11.55 19.91
N PHE A 271 7.84 12.09 19.20
CA PHE A 271 7.18 11.43 18.09
C PHE A 271 8.15 11.11 16.93
N THR A 272 9.00 12.07 16.57
CA THR A 272 9.96 11.83 15.48
C THR A 272 11.02 10.81 15.85
N ASN A 273 11.38 10.68 17.14
CA ASN A 273 12.26 9.60 17.62
C ASN A 273 11.59 8.22 17.48
N LEU A 274 10.28 8.11 17.77
CA LEU A 274 9.52 6.88 17.50
C LEU A 274 9.57 6.49 16.01
N LEU A 275 9.35 7.47 15.11
CA LEU A 275 9.43 7.25 13.66
C LEU A 275 10.83 6.87 13.19
N LYS A 276 11.89 7.48 13.76
CA LYS A 276 13.28 7.10 13.46
C LYS A 276 13.58 5.65 13.88
N GLY A 277 13.04 5.22 15.02
CA GLY A 277 13.11 3.81 15.45
C GLY A 277 12.48 2.87 14.43
N ALA A 278 11.24 3.15 14.01
CA ALA A 278 10.54 2.38 13.00
C ALA A 278 11.28 2.39 11.65
N GLY A 279 11.69 3.57 11.16
CA GLY A 279 12.40 3.74 9.88
C GLY A 279 13.71 2.98 9.84
N ARG A 280 14.50 3.01 10.93
CA ARG A 280 15.74 2.22 11.03
C ARG A 280 15.48 0.73 10.83
N ALA A 281 14.47 0.17 11.51
CA ALA A 281 14.11 -1.24 11.33
C ALA A 281 13.68 -1.56 9.90
N CYS A 282 12.92 -0.66 9.25
CA CYS A 282 12.52 -0.81 7.85
C CYS A 282 13.72 -0.86 6.92
N ARG A 283 14.69 0.06 7.07
CA ARG A 283 15.90 0.09 6.22
C ARG A 283 16.80 -1.13 6.44
N GLU A 284 16.93 -1.58 7.68
CA GLU A 284 17.75 -2.76 7.98
C GLU A 284 17.15 -4.06 7.44
N GLU A 285 15.83 -4.27 7.55
CA GLU A 285 15.20 -5.54 7.19
C GLU A 285 14.67 -5.57 5.75
N CYS A 286 14.22 -4.43 5.23
CA CYS A 286 13.62 -4.29 3.92
C CYS A 286 14.19 -3.06 3.18
N PRO A 287 15.49 -3.02 2.84
CA PRO A 287 16.16 -1.82 2.31
C PRO A 287 15.56 -1.31 0.98
N ARG A 288 14.91 -2.19 0.21
CA ARG A 288 14.24 -1.82 -1.04
C ARG A 288 12.81 -1.32 -0.84
N ALA A 289 12.20 -1.56 0.30
CA ALA A 289 10.85 -1.10 0.58
C ALA A 289 10.82 0.43 0.74
N LYS A 290 9.77 1.06 0.19
CA LYS A 290 9.55 2.50 0.35
C LYS A 290 8.79 2.78 1.64
N ILE A 291 9.28 3.70 2.45
CA ILE A 291 8.66 4.12 3.71
C ILE A 291 7.65 5.23 3.42
N ILE A 292 6.44 5.08 3.94
CA ILE A 292 5.32 6.03 3.79
C ILE A 292 5.02 6.66 5.14
N LEU A 293 4.90 7.99 5.18
CA LEU A 293 4.28 8.71 6.30
C LEU A 293 2.88 9.16 5.89
N HIS A 294 1.87 8.77 6.65
CA HIS A 294 0.46 8.91 6.31
C HIS A 294 -0.25 9.96 7.14
N THR A 295 -0.89 10.94 6.45
CA THR A 295 -1.70 11.99 7.06
C THR A 295 -3.05 12.13 6.35
N GLU A 296 -4.06 12.64 7.08
CA GLU A 296 -5.42 12.87 6.59
C GLU A 296 -5.77 14.36 6.42
N ARG A 297 -4.78 15.27 6.54
CA ARG A 297 -5.00 16.72 6.60
C ARG A 297 -5.04 17.42 5.24
N VAL A 298 -5.48 16.74 4.19
CA VAL A 298 -5.57 17.33 2.82
C VAL A 298 -6.44 18.59 2.76
N ALA A 299 -7.48 18.68 3.60
CA ALA A 299 -8.35 19.88 3.69
C ALA A 299 -7.75 20.98 4.59
N LYS A 300 -6.66 20.71 5.31
CA LYS A 300 -6.01 21.63 6.25
C LYS A 300 -4.53 21.76 5.91
N THR A 301 -4.25 22.36 4.76
CA THR A 301 -2.92 22.45 4.15
C THR A 301 -1.83 22.93 5.12
N ASN A 302 -2.11 23.92 5.97
CA ASN A 302 -1.13 24.43 6.92
C ASN A 302 -0.73 23.36 7.97
N ILE A 303 -1.67 22.54 8.44
CA ILE A 303 -1.39 21.44 9.37
C ILE A 303 -0.58 20.35 8.66
N MET A 304 -1.00 19.99 7.44
CA MET A 304 -0.30 19.02 6.62
C MET A 304 1.14 19.43 6.34
N LEU A 305 1.36 20.67 5.89
CA LEU A 305 2.71 21.17 5.62
C LEU A 305 3.54 21.29 6.89
N ASN A 306 2.95 21.72 8.02
CA ASN A 306 3.67 21.75 9.30
C ASN A 306 4.16 20.35 9.70
N PHE A 307 3.32 19.30 9.52
CA PHE A 307 3.73 17.92 9.79
C PHE A 307 4.98 17.53 8.99
N TYR A 308 4.94 17.69 7.66
CA TYR A 308 6.08 17.29 6.82
C TYR A 308 7.31 18.21 6.99
N ASN A 309 7.13 19.47 7.37
CA ASN A 309 8.24 20.34 7.78
C ASN A 309 8.93 19.81 9.05
N GLN A 310 8.17 19.40 10.07
CA GLN A 310 8.73 18.76 11.26
C GLN A 310 9.52 17.49 10.92
N MET A 311 9.01 16.67 9.99
CA MET A 311 9.73 15.47 9.52
C MET A 311 11.06 15.82 8.88
N ARG A 312 11.07 16.82 7.97
CA ARG A 312 12.29 17.31 7.33
C ARG A 312 13.27 17.90 8.32
N ASP A 313 12.82 18.82 9.15
CA ASP A 313 13.67 19.59 10.08
C ASP A 313 14.28 18.69 11.17
N LYS A 314 13.56 17.64 11.56
CA LYS A 314 14.04 16.61 12.50
C LYS A 314 14.67 15.39 11.83
N GLN A 315 14.86 15.44 10.51
CA GLN A 315 15.56 14.41 9.74
C GLN A 315 14.96 13.01 9.90
N VAL A 316 13.64 12.90 9.81
CA VAL A 316 12.93 11.61 9.72
C VAL A 316 13.10 11.06 8.31
N ASP A 317 13.56 9.83 8.20
CA ASP A 317 13.75 9.14 6.92
C ASP A 317 12.43 8.55 6.42
N TYR A 318 12.02 8.96 5.21
CA TYR A 318 10.88 8.42 4.48
C TYR A 318 10.96 8.75 2.99
N ASP A 319 10.24 8.00 2.15
CA ASP A 319 10.24 8.13 0.70
C ASP A 319 8.97 8.79 0.16
N ILE A 320 7.82 8.51 0.77
CA ILE A 320 6.50 8.77 0.21
C ILE A 320 5.63 9.52 1.20
N ILE A 321 4.92 10.53 0.69
CA ILE A 321 3.85 11.24 1.39
C ILE A 321 2.54 10.50 1.13
N GLY A 322 2.01 9.82 2.16
CA GLY A 322 0.72 9.14 2.14
C GLY A 322 -0.41 10.07 2.57
N LEU A 323 -1.50 10.08 1.82
CA LEU A 323 -2.65 10.95 2.07
C LEU A 323 -3.95 10.14 2.09
N SER A 324 -4.85 10.41 3.05
CA SER A 324 -6.26 10.05 2.97
C SER A 324 -7.04 11.13 2.24
N TYR A 325 -7.92 10.73 1.32
CA TYR A 325 -8.90 11.63 0.72
C TYR A 325 -10.27 10.98 0.60
N TYR A 326 -11.23 11.53 1.33
CA TYR A 326 -12.63 11.16 1.26
C TYR A 326 -13.48 12.43 1.08
N PRO A 327 -14.32 12.54 0.04
CA PRO A 327 -15.07 13.78 -0.19
C PRO A 327 -16.00 14.13 0.97
N TYR A 328 -16.57 13.15 1.64
CA TYR A 328 -17.49 13.33 2.76
C TYR A 328 -16.81 13.77 4.07
N PHE A 329 -15.47 13.77 4.16
CA PHE A 329 -14.69 14.33 5.27
C PHE A 329 -13.86 15.54 4.85
N HIS A 330 -13.38 15.54 3.63
CA HIS A 330 -12.36 16.50 3.20
C HIS A 330 -12.86 17.55 2.22
N GLY A 331 -14.00 17.31 1.57
CA GLY A 331 -14.59 18.24 0.60
C GLY A 331 -14.37 17.84 -0.86
N ALA A 332 -14.65 18.77 -1.78
CA ALA A 332 -14.62 18.54 -3.22
C ALA A 332 -13.22 18.16 -3.74
N LEU A 333 -13.13 17.63 -4.97
CA LEU A 333 -11.87 17.27 -5.64
C LEU A 333 -10.86 18.44 -5.77
N SER A 334 -11.31 19.68 -5.67
CA SER A 334 -10.40 20.84 -5.61
C SER A 334 -9.51 20.83 -4.37
N VAL A 335 -9.98 20.23 -3.28
CA VAL A 335 -9.21 20.09 -2.02
C VAL A 335 -8.00 19.20 -2.24
N ILE A 336 -8.20 18.01 -2.83
CA ILE A 336 -7.05 17.12 -3.12
C ILE A 336 -6.09 17.76 -4.13
N SER A 337 -6.60 18.45 -5.16
CA SER A 337 -5.73 19.19 -6.09
C SER A 337 -4.88 20.25 -5.39
N ASN A 338 -5.47 20.99 -4.45
CA ASN A 338 -4.75 21.99 -3.68
C ASN A 338 -3.67 21.34 -2.79
N ALA A 339 -4.00 20.23 -2.12
CA ALA A 339 -3.03 19.47 -1.32
C ALA A 339 -1.86 18.97 -2.17
N LEU A 340 -2.15 18.36 -3.33
CA LEU A 340 -1.12 17.85 -4.25
C LEU A 340 -0.21 18.96 -4.78
N ASN A 341 -0.76 20.12 -5.16
CA ASN A 341 0.03 21.27 -5.58
C ASN A 341 0.96 21.77 -4.46
N ASN A 342 0.45 21.85 -3.23
CA ASN A 342 1.27 22.28 -2.09
C ASN A 342 2.38 21.27 -1.78
N VAL A 343 2.10 19.97 -1.82
CA VAL A 343 3.12 18.93 -1.62
C VAL A 343 4.15 18.99 -2.73
N ALA A 344 3.74 19.06 -4.00
CA ALA A 344 4.65 19.11 -5.13
C ALA A 344 5.60 20.32 -5.09
N ASN A 345 5.11 21.47 -4.61
CA ASN A 345 5.91 22.69 -4.51
C ASN A 345 6.89 22.67 -3.32
N ASN A 346 6.54 22.02 -2.20
CA ASN A 346 7.35 22.04 -0.98
C ASN A 346 8.25 20.81 -0.82
N TYR A 347 7.88 19.69 -1.47
CA TYR A 347 8.58 18.39 -1.37
C TYR A 347 8.73 17.76 -2.77
N PRO A 348 9.48 18.41 -3.70
CA PRO A 348 9.59 17.94 -5.09
C PRO A 348 10.34 16.61 -5.23
N ASP A 349 11.07 16.20 -4.23
CA ASP A 349 11.84 14.95 -4.13
C ASP A 349 11.04 13.78 -3.56
N LYS A 350 9.80 14.00 -3.10
CA LYS A 350 8.97 12.95 -2.51
C LYS A 350 7.90 12.49 -3.49
N ASP A 351 7.71 11.17 -3.55
CA ASP A 351 6.52 10.61 -4.18
C ASP A 351 5.28 10.81 -3.28
N ILE A 352 4.10 10.72 -3.88
CA ILE A 352 2.81 10.86 -3.19
C ILE A 352 1.98 9.61 -3.45
N MET A 353 1.26 9.13 -2.44
CA MET A 353 0.23 8.11 -2.62
C MET A 353 -1.07 8.54 -1.94
N ILE A 354 -2.19 8.35 -2.61
CA ILE A 354 -3.50 8.35 -1.96
C ILE A 354 -3.68 6.94 -1.39
N VAL A 355 -3.29 6.79 -0.12
CA VAL A 355 -3.26 5.47 0.54
C VAL A 355 -4.62 5.07 1.07
N GLU A 356 -5.56 6.03 1.15
CA GLU A 356 -6.96 5.78 1.47
C GLU A 356 -7.88 6.70 0.69
N THR A 357 -8.91 6.12 0.09
CA THR A 357 -10.06 6.82 -0.49
C THR A 357 -11.28 5.91 -0.49
N GLY A 358 -12.45 6.46 -0.70
CA GLY A 358 -13.69 5.71 -0.84
C GLY A 358 -14.88 6.60 -1.11
N TYR A 359 -15.96 6.01 -1.62
CA TYR A 359 -17.26 6.65 -1.80
C TYR A 359 -18.38 5.62 -1.72
N SER A 360 -19.50 6.01 -1.11
CA SER A 360 -20.63 5.12 -0.85
C SER A 360 -21.52 4.95 -2.07
N TYR A 361 -22.10 3.76 -2.26
CA TYR A 361 -23.06 3.49 -3.33
C TYR A 361 -24.52 3.42 -2.86
N HIS A 362 -24.78 3.57 -1.57
CA HIS A 362 -26.16 3.39 -1.05
C HIS A 362 -26.58 4.48 -0.08
N TYR A 363 -25.97 4.58 1.11
CA TYR A 363 -26.32 5.59 2.11
C TYR A 363 -25.14 6.52 2.39
N LYS A 364 -25.46 7.72 2.90
CA LYS A 364 -24.48 8.75 3.23
C LYS A 364 -23.54 8.27 4.34
N VAL A 365 -22.25 8.50 4.15
CA VAL A 365 -21.20 8.36 5.13
C VAL A 365 -20.57 9.72 5.37
N GLY A 366 -20.12 9.99 6.61
CA GLY A 366 -19.47 11.24 6.99
C GLY A 366 -20.38 12.47 7.03
N ASP A 367 -19.78 13.64 7.18
CA ASP A 367 -20.48 14.88 7.50
C ASP A 367 -20.96 15.63 6.25
N MET A 368 -20.14 15.65 5.17
CA MET A 368 -20.45 16.38 3.96
C MET A 368 -21.27 15.55 2.98
N ASP A 369 -22.21 16.17 2.29
CA ASP A 369 -23.05 15.53 1.28
C ASP A 369 -22.64 15.95 -0.13
N TYR A 370 -22.17 14.97 -0.90
CA TYR A 370 -21.82 15.14 -2.32
C TYR A 370 -22.73 14.36 -3.27
N SER A 371 -23.91 13.90 -2.78
CA SER A 371 -24.86 13.12 -3.58
C SER A 371 -25.43 13.87 -4.79
N SER A 372 -25.43 15.19 -4.77
CA SER A 372 -25.78 16.01 -5.94
C SER A 372 -24.73 15.94 -7.07
N THR A 373 -23.46 15.67 -6.75
CA THR A 373 -22.36 15.55 -7.72
C THR A 373 -22.14 14.09 -8.12
N TRP A 374 -22.15 13.21 -7.13
CA TRP A 374 -22.03 11.76 -7.26
C TRP A 374 -23.19 11.11 -6.49
N PRO A 375 -24.30 10.77 -7.15
CA PRO A 375 -25.44 10.11 -6.49
C PRO A 375 -24.99 8.87 -5.72
N LEU A 376 -25.66 8.59 -4.59
CA LEU A 376 -25.38 7.39 -3.77
C LEU A 376 -25.93 6.14 -4.47
N THR A 377 -25.30 5.77 -5.56
CA THR A 377 -25.60 4.63 -6.44
C THR A 377 -24.30 4.02 -6.95
N TYR A 378 -24.33 2.82 -7.52
CA TYR A 378 -23.16 2.19 -8.16
C TYR A 378 -22.53 3.08 -9.25
N GLU A 379 -23.38 3.73 -10.06
CA GLU A 379 -22.90 4.66 -11.10
C GLU A 379 -22.31 5.94 -10.50
N GLY A 380 -22.88 6.46 -9.41
CA GLY A 380 -22.30 7.62 -8.70
C GLY A 380 -20.96 7.27 -8.05
N GLN A 381 -20.82 6.08 -7.46
CA GLN A 381 -19.54 5.58 -6.95
C GLN A 381 -18.51 5.43 -8.08
N ARG A 382 -18.91 4.85 -9.23
CA ARG A 382 -18.07 4.76 -10.42
C ARG A 382 -17.62 6.12 -10.91
N LYS A 383 -18.57 7.07 -11.02
CA LYS A 383 -18.28 8.44 -11.46
C LYS A 383 -17.31 9.15 -10.52
N PHE A 384 -17.48 9.03 -9.20
CA PHE A 384 -16.51 9.55 -8.24
C PHE A 384 -15.11 8.97 -8.50
N THR A 385 -15.02 7.66 -8.68
CA THR A 385 -13.74 6.97 -8.94
C THR A 385 -13.08 7.50 -10.22
N ALA A 386 -13.84 7.63 -11.31
CA ALA A 386 -13.34 8.16 -12.58
C ALA A 386 -12.89 9.63 -12.45
N ASP A 387 -13.68 10.47 -11.79
CA ASP A 387 -13.37 11.88 -11.57
C ASP A 387 -12.12 12.05 -10.68
N LEU A 388 -11.95 11.20 -9.64
CA LEU A 388 -10.75 11.18 -8.80
C LEU A 388 -9.52 10.76 -9.59
N VAL A 389 -9.59 9.65 -10.32
CA VAL A 389 -8.50 9.18 -11.18
C VAL A 389 -8.07 10.27 -12.17
N ALA A 390 -9.02 10.87 -12.88
CA ALA A 390 -8.75 11.95 -13.82
C ALA A 390 -8.10 13.17 -13.15
N ARG A 391 -8.44 13.41 -11.88
CA ARG A 391 -7.90 14.54 -11.10
C ARG A 391 -6.47 14.33 -10.65
N ILE A 392 -6.11 13.12 -10.20
CA ILE A 392 -4.80 12.87 -9.59
C ILE A 392 -3.75 12.36 -10.58
N LYS A 393 -4.15 11.65 -11.63
CA LYS A 393 -3.25 11.05 -12.64
C LYS A 393 -2.29 12.03 -13.33
N PRO A 394 -2.63 13.31 -13.61
CA PRO A 394 -1.70 14.27 -14.20
C PRO A 394 -0.50 14.64 -13.30
N TYR A 395 -0.57 14.37 -12.01
CA TYR A 395 0.52 14.66 -11.07
C TYR A 395 1.57 13.55 -11.12
N ARG A 396 2.74 13.81 -11.69
CA ARG A 396 3.82 12.80 -11.86
C ARG A 396 4.31 12.18 -10.54
N GLN A 397 4.21 12.93 -9.44
CA GLN A 397 4.60 12.45 -8.11
C GLN A 397 3.57 11.50 -7.51
N VAL A 398 2.32 11.47 -8.01
CA VAL A 398 1.30 10.55 -7.49
C VAL A 398 1.56 9.16 -8.05
N LYS A 399 2.06 8.28 -7.18
CA LYS A 399 2.48 6.91 -7.51
C LYS A 399 1.54 5.84 -6.98
N GLY A 400 0.51 6.18 -6.23
CA GLY A 400 -0.39 5.18 -5.67
C GLY A 400 -1.80 5.70 -5.44
N LEU A 401 -2.78 4.79 -5.64
CA LEU A 401 -4.20 5.00 -5.32
C LEU A 401 -4.75 3.73 -4.70
N PHE A 402 -5.22 3.82 -3.44
CA PHE A 402 -5.76 2.70 -2.69
C PHE A 402 -7.18 3.00 -2.20
N TRP A 403 -8.11 2.11 -2.57
CA TRP A 403 -9.46 2.15 -2.04
C TRP A 403 -9.48 1.54 -0.63
N TRP A 404 -10.11 2.22 0.31
CA TRP A 404 -10.24 1.72 1.67
C TRP A 404 -11.42 0.75 1.77
N PHE A 405 -11.16 -0.44 2.33
CA PHE A 405 -12.15 -1.47 2.60
C PHE A 405 -12.93 -1.93 1.34
N PRO A 406 -12.26 -2.20 0.20
CA PRO A 406 -12.95 -2.61 -1.02
C PRO A 406 -13.65 -3.95 -0.89
N GLU A 407 -13.13 -4.86 -0.04
CA GLU A 407 -13.56 -6.26 0.11
C GLU A 407 -14.85 -6.43 0.92
N ALA A 408 -15.45 -5.36 1.44
CA ALA A 408 -16.71 -5.45 2.18
C ALA A 408 -17.78 -6.12 1.34
N ASN A 409 -18.31 -7.26 1.83
CA ASN A 409 -19.34 -8.05 1.16
C ASN A 409 -20.19 -8.84 2.17
N GLU A 410 -21.30 -8.26 2.59
CA GLU A 410 -22.23 -8.88 3.53
C GLU A 410 -23.29 -9.78 2.86
N TYR A 411 -23.19 -10.02 1.53
CA TYR A 411 -24.16 -10.82 0.80
C TYR A 411 -24.21 -12.26 1.31
N GLY A 412 -25.42 -12.69 1.70
CA GLY A 412 -25.65 -14.01 2.30
C GLY A 412 -25.18 -14.16 3.75
N LEU A 413 -24.61 -13.10 4.36
CA LEU A 413 -24.12 -13.14 5.75
C LEU A 413 -25.08 -12.48 6.77
N GLY A 414 -26.29 -12.09 6.34
CA GLY A 414 -27.27 -11.36 7.13
C GLY A 414 -28.52 -12.17 7.50
N GLY A 415 -29.63 -11.47 7.69
CA GLY A 415 -30.95 -12.05 7.99
C GLY A 415 -31.01 -12.71 9.36
N SER A 416 -31.66 -13.88 9.47
CA SER A 416 -31.76 -14.64 10.73
C SER A 416 -30.43 -15.14 11.26
N LEU A 417 -29.37 -15.16 10.45
CA LEU A 417 -28.03 -15.58 10.80
C LEU A 417 -27.09 -14.42 11.09
N TRP A 418 -27.58 -13.19 11.16
CA TRP A 418 -26.78 -11.98 11.39
C TRP A 418 -25.77 -12.15 12.54
N ASN A 419 -26.21 -12.52 13.72
CA ASN A 419 -25.36 -12.69 14.90
C ASN A 419 -24.26 -13.75 14.75
N ILE A 420 -24.34 -14.60 13.71
CA ILE A 420 -23.43 -15.72 13.48
C ILE A 420 -22.47 -15.45 12.32
N LEU A 421 -22.97 -14.80 11.26
CA LEU A 421 -22.29 -14.69 9.98
C LEU A 421 -21.87 -13.26 9.61
N HIS A 422 -22.48 -12.23 10.21
CA HIS A 422 -22.13 -10.84 9.96
C HIS A 422 -20.65 -10.58 10.26
N VAL A 423 -20.00 -9.75 9.46
CA VAL A 423 -18.55 -9.51 9.54
C VAL A 423 -18.23 -8.12 10.06
N ASN A 424 -18.92 -7.08 9.56
CA ASN A 424 -18.60 -5.70 9.89
C ASN A 424 -19.85 -4.81 9.93
N ASP A 425 -20.01 -4.05 11.02
CA ASP A 425 -21.14 -3.15 11.25
C ASP A 425 -21.08 -1.85 10.45
N ASN A 426 -19.88 -1.45 9.97
CA ASN A 426 -19.68 -0.12 9.40
C ASN A 426 -19.07 -0.17 7.99
N TRP A 427 -19.36 0.85 7.19
CA TRP A 427 -18.70 1.16 5.92
C TRP A 427 -18.91 0.15 4.78
N TYR A 428 -19.68 -0.94 4.95
CA TYR A 428 -19.83 -1.96 3.92
C TYR A 428 -20.37 -1.41 2.59
N ASN A 429 -21.17 -0.32 2.60
CA ASN A 429 -21.64 0.35 1.39
C ASN A 429 -20.61 1.27 0.73
N ALA A 430 -19.45 1.47 1.34
CA ALA A 430 -18.31 2.13 0.72
C ALA A 430 -17.34 1.13 0.10
N GLY A 431 -17.58 -0.18 0.26
CA GLY A 431 -16.86 -1.26 -0.42
C GLY A 431 -17.10 -1.28 -1.93
N LEU A 432 -16.48 -2.26 -2.59
CA LEU A 432 -16.57 -2.44 -4.05
C LEU A 432 -17.35 -3.71 -4.45
N TRP A 433 -18.06 -4.31 -3.49
CA TRP A 433 -19.05 -5.35 -3.71
C TRP A 433 -20.39 -4.94 -3.12
N ASP A 434 -21.43 -5.22 -3.86
CA ASP A 434 -22.80 -4.98 -3.45
C ASP A 434 -23.24 -6.01 -2.40
N HIS A 435 -23.64 -5.53 -1.24
CA HIS A 435 -24.07 -6.38 -0.12
C HIS A 435 -25.42 -7.07 -0.33
N GLU A 436 -26.22 -6.68 -1.34
CA GLU A 436 -27.52 -7.31 -1.68
C GLU A 436 -27.36 -8.43 -2.73
N THR A 437 -26.33 -8.37 -3.56
CA THR A 437 -26.12 -9.31 -4.67
C THR A 437 -24.77 -10.00 -4.67
N GLY A 438 -23.81 -9.52 -3.87
CA GLY A 438 -22.43 -9.99 -3.83
C GLY A 438 -21.61 -9.64 -5.07
N LYS A 439 -22.17 -8.85 -6.02
CA LYS A 439 -21.50 -8.49 -7.27
C LYS A 439 -20.55 -7.33 -7.11
N ALA A 440 -19.43 -7.39 -7.83
CA ALA A 440 -18.52 -6.27 -7.92
C ALA A 440 -19.20 -5.04 -8.52
N THR A 441 -18.98 -3.86 -7.90
CA THR A 441 -19.52 -2.60 -8.41
C THR A 441 -18.69 -2.10 -9.61
N PRO A 442 -19.26 -1.28 -10.50
CA PRO A 442 -18.51 -0.72 -11.63
C PRO A 442 -17.29 0.11 -11.23
N ALA A 443 -17.28 0.70 -10.03
CA ALA A 443 -16.16 1.49 -9.52
C ALA A 443 -14.86 0.67 -9.38
N LEU A 444 -14.95 -0.63 -9.07
CA LEU A 444 -13.80 -1.53 -9.00
C LEU A 444 -12.99 -1.53 -10.30
N TYR A 445 -13.68 -1.51 -11.43
CA TYR A 445 -13.06 -1.56 -12.76
C TYR A 445 -12.53 -0.21 -13.24
N GLU A 446 -12.98 0.91 -12.65
CA GLU A 446 -12.47 2.25 -12.96
C GLU A 446 -11.07 2.49 -12.38
N LEU A 447 -10.75 1.88 -11.23
CA LEU A 447 -9.49 2.11 -10.52
C LEU A 447 -8.26 1.82 -11.37
N LYS A 448 -8.29 0.76 -12.22
CA LYS A 448 -7.17 0.43 -13.11
C LYS A 448 -6.76 1.55 -14.06
N ASN A 449 -7.69 2.47 -14.39
CA ASN A 449 -7.40 3.60 -15.28
C ASN A 449 -6.35 4.56 -14.71
N PHE A 450 -6.06 4.46 -13.41
CA PHE A 450 -4.97 5.21 -12.78
C PHE A 450 -3.60 4.77 -13.28
N VAL A 451 -3.39 3.47 -13.56
CA VAL A 451 -2.11 2.90 -13.98
C VAL A 451 -2.02 2.62 -15.49
N GLN A 452 -3.12 2.76 -16.22
CA GLN A 452 -3.19 2.68 -17.68
C GLN A 452 -2.99 4.07 -18.30
#